data_944d8731fb71000e5faa0e50a1cdbe0c
#
_entry.id   944d8731fb71000e5faa0e50a1cdbe0c
#
_cell.length_a   1.000
_cell.length_b   1.000
_cell.length_c   1.000
_cell.angle_alpha   90.00
_cell.angle_beta   90.00
_cell.angle_gamma   90.00
#
_symmetry.space_group_name_H-M   'P 1'
#
loop_
_entity.id
_entity.type
_entity.pdbx_description
1 polymer ?
#
loop_
_entity_poly.entity_id
_entity_poly.type
_entity_poly.pdbx_seq_one_letter_code
_entity_poly.pdbx_strand_id
1 'polypeptide(L)'
;MPRYRLLIEYDGRPFNGFQAQAGQPTVQGAIEAAVLAFSGEAARVAASGRTDTGVHALGQVAHVDLAKTWSPAVVRDALNAHLMPQPVVVLEAEIAVEGWHARFSARERRYLYRILNRRSPPALLQGKVWHVKKPLDADAMHAAAQGLVGLHDFTTFRDLQCQSK
;
A
#
# COMPACT_ATOMS: atom_id res chain seq x y z
N MET A 1 19.41 15.04 6.43
CA MET A 1 18.72 13.84 6.99
C MET A 1 18.59 12.83 5.85
N PRO A 2 19.08 11.61 6.00
CA PRO A 2 18.89 10.59 4.96
C PRO A 2 17.42 10.21 4.84
N ARG A 3 16.95 10.11 3.61
CA ARG A 3 15.63 9.60 3.25
C ARG A 3 15.74 8.14 2.89
N TYR A 4 14.92 7.31 3.53
CA TYR A 4 14.83 5.88 3.21
C TYR A 4 13.60 5.62 2.38
N ARG A 5 13.79 5.08 1.18
CA ARG A 5 12.73 4.48 0.37
C ARG A 5 12.47 3.08 0.91
N LEU A 6 11.20 2.77 1.12
CA LEU A 6 10.73 1.48 1.63
C LEU A 6 9.80 0.83 0.60
N LEU A 7 10.05 -0.45 0.29
CA LEU A 7 9.09 -1.30 -0.41
C LEU A 7 8.36 -2.15 0.64
N ILE A 8 7.02 -2.06 0.68
CA ILE A 8 6.22 -2.57 1.78
C ILE A 8 5.13 -3.50 1.26
N GLU A 9 5.01 -4.67 1.88
CA GLU A 9 3.88 -5.59 1.71
C GLU A 9 3.00 -5.56 2.96
N TYR A 10 1.67 -5.63 2.78
CA TYR A 10 0.76 -5.75 3.93
C TYR A 10 -0.58 -6.41 3.59
N ASP A 11 -1.13 -7.10 4.58
CA ASP A 11 -2.53 -7.50 4.61
C ASP A 11 -3.36 -6.35 5.20
N GLY A 12 -4.21 -5.73 4.38
CA GLY A 12 -4.96 -4.54 4.77
C GLY A 12 -6.15 -4.80 5.70
N ARG A 13 -6.57 -6.05 5.91
CA ARG A 13 -7.80 -6.40 6.65
C ARG A 13 -7.91 -5.82 8.06
N PRO A 14 -6.84 -5.79 8.89
CA PRO A 14 -6.93 -5.19 10.23
C PRO A 14 -6.79 -3.67 10.24
N PHE A 15 -6.62 -3.02 9.08
CA PHE A 15 -6.34 -1.59 8.99
C PHE A 15 -7.49 -0.80 8.35
N ASN A 16 -7.71 0.41 8.86
CA ASN A 16 -8.58 1.42 8.26
C ASN A 16 -7.86 2.20 7.14
N GLY A 17 -7.21 1.47 6.25
CA GLY A 17 -6.44 1.98 5.14
C GLY A 17 -4.99 2.31 5.50
N PHE A 18 -4.29 2.93 4.53
CA PHE A 18 -2.88 3.26 4.71
C PHE A 18 -2.68 4.47 5.63
N GLN A 19 -3.39 5.58 5.37
CA GLN A 19 -3.12 6.87 5.99
C GLN A 19 -3.47 6.89 7.48
N ALA A 20 -2.57 7.46 8.31
CA ALA A 20 -2.80 7.66 9.73
C ALA A 20 -4.07 8.49 10.00
N GLN A 21 -4.91 7.98 10.89
CA GLN A 21 -6.17 8.57 11.35
C GLN A 21 -6.23 8.45 12.87
N ALA A 22 -6.73 9.49 13.52
CA ALA A 22 -6.83 9.51 14.98
C ALA A 22 -7.67 8.33 15.51
N GLY A 23 -7.10 7.56 16.45
CA GLY A 23 -7.78 6.46 17.11
C GLY A 23 -8.05 5.23 16.24
N GLN A 24 -7.52 5.16 15.03
CA GLN A 24 -7.73 4.04 14.11
C GLN A 24 -6.43 3.30 13.78
N PRO A 25 -6.45 1.95 13.71
CA PRO A 25 -5.32 1.18 13.24
C PRO A 25 -5.10 1.43 11.74
N THR A 26 -3.90 1.88 11.35
CA THR A 26 -3.54 2.16 9.96
C THR A 26 -2.14 1.62 9.67
N VAL A 27 -1.86 1.33 8.39
CA VAL A 27 -0.54 0.84 7.97
C VAL A 27 0.55 1.88 8.27
N GLN A 28 0.27 3.16 7.98
CA GLN A 28 1.18 4.26 8.28
C GLN A 28 1.48 4.36 9.78
N GLY A 29 0.44 4.28 10.61
CA GLY A 29 0.61 4.34 12.07
C GLY A 29 1.45 3.18 12.62
N ALA A 30 1.26 1.97 12.08
CA ALA A 30 2.07 0.81 12.46
C ALA A 30 3.55 1.01 12.12
N ILE A 31 3.84 1.53 10.90
CA ILE A 31 5.22 1.78 10.48
C ILE A 31 5.85 2.94 11.30
N GLU A 32 5.11 4.02 11.52
CA GLU A 32 5.59 5.15 12.33
C GLU A 32 5.88 4.74 13.78
N ALA A 33 5.06 3.87 14.36
CA ALA A 33 5.33 3.28 15.68
C ALA A 33 6.59 2.41 15.68
N ALA A 34 6.81 1.60 14.63
CA ALA A 34 8.02 0.81 14.48
C ALA A 34 9.27 1.69 14.29
N VAL A 35 9.16 2.79 13.54
CA VAL A 35 10.24 3.79 13.39
C VAL A 35 10.60 4.39 14.75
N LEU A 36 9.60 4.83 15.51
CA LEU A 36 9.83 5.40 16.84
C LEU A 36 10.50 4.39 17.78
N ALA A 37 10.03 3.14 17.80
CA ALA A 37 10.59 2.08 18.65
C ALA A 37 12.05 1.74 18.29
N PHE A 38 12.40 1.74 17.01
CA PHE A 38 13.73 1.45 16.51
C PHE A 38 14.69 2.62 16.68
N SER A 39 14.31 3.81 16.27
CA SER A 39 15.23 4.95 16.15
C SER A 39 15.13 5.95 17.31
N GLY A 40 14.04 5.92 18.09
CA GLY A 40 13.69 6.96 19.05
C GLY A 40 13.15 8.24 18.40
N GLU A 41 12.96 8.26 17.08
CA GLU A 41 12.55 9.44 16.31
C GLU A 41 11.07 9.36 15.92
N ALA A 42 10.29 10.40 16.22
CA ALA A 42 8.94 10.55 15.71
C ALA A 42 8.98 11.07 14.26
N ALA A 43 9.14 10.16 13.30
CA ALA A 43 9.25 10.47 11.89
C ALA A 43 7.97 10.11 11.13
N ARG A 44 7.57 10.97 10.17
CA ARG A 44 6.38 10.74 9.36
C ARG A 44 6.69 9.89 8.13
N VAL A 45 5.87 8.90 7.90
CA VAL A 45 5.93 8.04 6.71
C VAL A 45 5.01 8.60 5.61
N ALA A 46 5.54 8.75 4.40
CA ALA A 46 4.76 9.19 3.24
C ALA A 46 4.77 8.12 2.14
N ALA A 47 3.59 7.70 1.67
CA ALA A 47 3.44 6.69 0.63
C ALA A 47 3.28 7.28 -0.77
N SER A 48 3.51 6.44 -1.78
CA SER A 48 3.27 6.76 -3.20
C SER A 48 1.79 6.92 -3.52
N GLY A 49 0.93 6.19 -2.82
CA GLY A 49 -0.53 6.25 -2.92
C GLY A 49 -1.18 5.76 -1.63
N ARG A 50 -2.38 6.24 -1.36
CA ARG A 50 -3.20 5.75 -0.25
C ARG A 50 -3.97 4.53 -0.71
N THR A 51 -4.14 3.57 0.18
CA THR A 51 -5.08 2.46 0.01
C THR A 51 -6.21 2.62 1.02
N ASP A 52 -7.40 2.23 0.62
CA ASP A 52 -8.59 2.28 1.47
C ASP A 52 -8.62 1.12 2.47
N THR A 53 -9.61 1.14 3.36
CA THR A 53 -9.83 0.11 4.39
C THR A 53 -9.87 -1.28 3.78
N GLY A 54 -9.08 -2.19 4.33
CA GLY A 54 -9.03 -3.59 3.92
C GLY A 54 -8.23 -3.88 2.64
N VAL A 55 -7.75 -2.86 1.92
CA VAL A 55 -6.96 -3.05 0.70
C VAL A 55 -5.54 -3.51 1.04
N HIS A 56 -5.11 -4.59 0.42
CA HIS A 56 -3.75 -5.14 0.55
C HIS A 56 -2.75 -4.41 -0.37
N ALA A 57 -1.47 -4.61 -0.12
CA ALA A 57 -0.42 -4.26 -1.06
C ALA A 57 0.63 -5.36 -1.14
N LEU A 58 1.12 -5.63 -2.35
CA LEU A 58 2.26 -6.52 -2.61
C LEU A 58 3.58 -5.75 -2.71
N GLY A 59 3.53 -4.41 -2.86
CA GLY A 59 4.71 -3.58 -3.07
C GLY A 59 4.36 -2.09 -3.02
N GLN A 60 3.80 -1.63 -1.90
CA GLN A 60 3.60 -0.20 -1.66
C GLN A 60 4.95 0.47 -1.46
N VAL A 61 5.17 1.58 -2.14
CA VAL A 61 6.37 2.39 -1.96
C VAL A 61 6.10 3.53 -0.99
N ALA A 62 6.92 3.65 0.03
CA ALA A 62 6.87 4.75 0.98
C ALA A 62 8.27 5.32 1.25
N HIS A 63 8.35 6.41 2.00
CA HIS A 63 9.61 6.91 2.53
C HIS A 63 9.45 7.44 3.95
N VAL A 64 10.59 7.46 4.64
CA VAL A 64 10.77 8.09 5.94
C VAL A 64 12.12 8.81 5.97
N ASP A 65 12.16 9.97 6.61
CA ASP A 65 13.38 10.73 6.86
C ASP A 65 13.83 10.48 8.30
N LEU A 66 15.08 10.08 8.49
CA LEU A 66 15.67 9.85 9.83
C LEU A 66 16.85 10.81 10.05
N ALA A 67 17.03 11.29 11.27
CA ALA A 67 18.16 12.18 11.59
C ALA A 67 19.48 11.41 11.54
N LYS A 68 19.50 10.20 12.12
CA LYS A 68 20.68 9.34 12.11
C LYS A 68 20.77 8.49 10.84
N THR A 69 21.97 8.34 10.33
CA THR A 69 22.24 7.47 9.19
C THR A 69 22.42 6.02 9.66
N TRP A 70 21.64 5.13 9.09
CA TRP A 70 21.68 3.68 9.29
C TRP A 70 21.95 2.97 7.97
N SER A 71 22.50 1.77 7.99
CA SER A 71 22.51 0.97 6.76
C SER A 71 21.09 0.57 6.36
N PRO A 72 20.74 0.50 5.08
CA PRO A 72 19.41 0.10 4.63
C PRO A 72 18.96 -1.26 5.18
N ALA A 73 19.88 -2.22 5.29
CA ALA A 73 19.59 -3.53 5.86
C ALA A 73 19.16 -3.42 7.34
N VAL A 74 19.84 -2.60 8.13
CA VAL A 74 19.47 -2.35 9.53
C VAL A 74 18.09 -1.71 9.63
N VAL A 75 17.77 -0.73 8.77
CA VAL A 75 16.44 -0.09 8.75
C VAL A 75 15.36 -1.12 8.46
N ARG A 76 15.53 -1.93 7.40
CA ARG A 76 14.58 -2.99 7.03
C ARG A 76 14.37 -3.98 8.17
N ASP A 77 15.44 -4.52 8.72
CA ASP A 77 15.36 -5.61 9.70
C ASP A 77 14.83 -5.12 11.05
N ALA A 78 15.23 -3.92 11.48
CA ALA A 78 14.73 -3.30 12.70
C ALA A 78 13.23 -2.94 12.59
N LEU A 79 12.79 -2.36 11.46
CA LEU A 79 11.37 -2.10 11.23
C LEU A 79 10.57 -3.41 11.27
N ASN A 80 11.03 -4.47 10.61
CA ASN A 80 10.35 -5.76 10.62
C ASN A 80 10.27 -6.38 12.01
N ALA A 81 11.31 -6.23 12.84
CA ALA A 81 11.30 -6.71 14.24
C ALA A 81 10.22 -5.99 15.07
N HIS A 82 10.03 -4.69 14.88
CA HIS A 82 9.04 -3.90 15.62
C HIS A 82 7.63 -3.92 15.00
N LEU A 83 7.49 -4.31 13.72
CA LEU A 83 6.18 -4.47 13.08
C LEU A 83 5.45 -5.73 13.53
N MET A 84 6.16 -6.77 13.98
CA MET A 84 5.51 -7.98 14.49
C MET A 84 4.67 -7.69 15.74
N PRO A 85 3.48 -8.27 15.87
CA PRO A 85 2.81 -9.27 14.99
C PRO A 85 1.91 -8.64 13.91
N GLN A 86 2.05 -7.36 13.59
CA GLN A 86 1.25 -6.70 12.56
C GLN A 86 1.54 -7.32 11.19
N PRO A 87 0.52 -7.52 10.33
CA PRO A 87 0.71 -8.07 8.99
C PRO A 87 1.23 -7.01 8.01
N VAL A 88 2.35 -6.39 8.34
CA VAL A 88 3.07 -5.39 7.55
C VAL A 88 4.55 -5.78 7.53
N VAL A 89 5.13 -5.82 6.35
CA VAL A 89 6.54 -6.19 6.15
C VAL A 89 7.24 -5.21 5.24
N VAL A 90 8.41 -4.75 5.63
CA VAL A 90 9.34 -4.01 4.77
C VAL A 90 10.17 -5.02 4.00
N LEU A 91 9.91 -5.14 2.70
CA LEU A 91 10.61 -6.06 1.80
C LEU A 91 12.02 -5.54 1.49
N GLU A 92 12.11 -4.24 1.21
CA GLU A 92 13.35 -3.57 0.87
C GLU A 92 13.41 -2.19 1.51
N ALA A 93 14.62 -1.77 1.87
CA ALA A 93 14.94 -0.40 2.23
C ALA A 93 16.17 0.06 1.46
N GLU A 94 16.19 1.31 1.00
CA GLU A 94 17.36 1.92 0.36
C GLU A 94 17.43 3.42 0.67
N ILE A 95 18.62 4.00 0.57
CA ILE A 95 18.76 5.46 0.68
C ILE A 95 18.29 6.06 -0.65
N ALA A 96 17.29 6.93 -0.56
CA ALA A 96 16.76 7.60 -1.73
C ALA A 96 17.72 8.67 -2.25
N VAL A 97 17.72 8.87 -3.57
CA VAL A 97 18.46 9.98 -4.19
C VAL A 97 17.89 11.32 -3.76
N GLU A 98 18.71 12.36 -3.78
CA GLU A 98 18.29 13.71 -3.41
C GLU A 98 17.07 14.16 -4.23
N GLY A 99 16.13 14.82 -3.57
CA GLY A 99 14.88 15.31 -4.19
C GLY A 99 13.82 14.24 -4.45
N TRP A 100 14.11 12.95 -4.26
CA TRP A 100 13.12 11.90 -4.47
C TRP A 100 12.02 11.92 -3.40
N HIS A 101 10.77 11.72 -3.82
CA HIS A 101 9.61 11.67 -2.93
C HIS A 101 8.64 10.57 -3.37
N ALA A 102 8.23 9.67 -2.47
CA ALA A 102 7.41 8.50 -2.80
C ALA A 102 6.18 8.84 -3.65
N ARG A 103 5.45 9.92 -3.31
CA ARG A 103 4.24 10.32 -4.03
C ARG A 103 4.52 11.01 -5.36
N PHE A 104 5.47 11.96 -5.36
CA PHE A 104 5.69 12.85 -6.52
C PHE A 104 6.63 12.24 -7.55
N SER A 105 7.52 11.34 -7.13
CA SER A 105 8.39 10.59 -8.03
C SER A 105 7.79 9.28 -8.53
N ALA A 106 6.55 8.96 -8.13
CA ALA A 106 5.85 7.76 -8.59
C ALA A 106 5.51 7.89 -10.08
N ARG A 107 5.97 6.92 -10.88
CA ARG A 107 5.71 6.85 -12.33
C ARG A 107 4.50 6.01 -12.66
N GLU A 108 4.20 5.02 -11.84
CA GLU A 108 3.14 4.06 -12.08
C GLU A 108 2.50 3.60 -10.78
N ARG A 109 1.21 3.28 -10.82
CA ARG A 109 0.48 2.59 -9.75
C ARG A 109 -0.29 1.45 -10.37
N ARG A 110 -0.01 0.22 -9.93
CA ARG A 110 -0.67 -0.99 -10.42
C ARG A 110 -1.66 -1.47 -9.39
N TYR A 111 -2.87 -1.79 -9.86
CA TYR A 111 -3.93 -2.35 -9.04
C TYR A 111 -4.33 -3.72 -9.59
N LEU A 112 -4.52 -4.69 -8.69
CA LEU A 112 -4.93 -6.05 -9.03
C LEU A 112 -6.25 -6.37 -8.33
N TYR A 113 -7.32 -6.46 -9.09
CA TYR A 113 -8.59 -7.00 -8.64
C TYR A 113 -8.66 -8.48 -8.93
N ARG A 114 -8.74 -9.29 -7.89
CA ARG A 114 -8.79 -10.76 -8.01
C ARG A 114 -10.21 -11.23 -7.84
N ILE A 115 -10.77 -11.87 -8.87
CA ILE A 115 -12.11 -12.45 -8.86
C ILE A 115 -11.99 -13.96 -8.78
N LEU A 116 -12.65 -14.58 -7.79
CA LEU A 116 -12.83 -16.01 -7.69
C LEU A 116 -14.21 -16.38 -8.21
N ASN A 117 -14.28 -16.84 -9.46
CA ASN A 117 -15.53 -17.23 -10.09
C ASN A 117 -15.77 -18.73 -9.93
N ARG A 118 -16.46 -19.11 -8.89
CA ARG A 118 -16.92 -20.48 -8.62
C ARG A 118 -18.07 -20.48 -7.61
N ARG A 119 -18.84 -21.60 -7.55
CA ARG A 119 -19.97 -21.71 -6.62
C ARG A 119 -19.51 -21.80 -5.16
N SER A 120 -18.46 -22.59 -4.87
CA SER A 120 -17.95 -22.78 -3.51
C SER A 120 -17.19 -21.54 -3.02
N PRO A 121 -17.37 -21.12 -1.74
CA PRO A 121 -16.66 -19.95 -1.20
C PRO A 121 -15.15 -20.17 -1.10
N PRO A 122 -14.36 -19.11 -1.03
CA PRO A 122 -12.93 -19.22 -0.76
C PRO A 122 -12.68 -19.66 0.69
N ALA A 123 -11.67 -20.51 0.88
CA ALA A 123 -11.11 -20.79 2.21
C ALA A 123 -9.76 -20.08 2.36
N LEU A 124 -8.75 -20.48 1.59
CA LEU A 124 -7.40 -19.89 1.66
C LEU A 124 -7.31 -18.44 1.15
N LEU A 125 -8.22 -18.06 0.24
CA LEU A 125 -8.26 -16.73 -0.36
C LEU A 125 -9.33 -15.82 0.27
N GLN A 126 -9.89 -16.20 1.42
CA GLN A 126 -10.87 -15.39 2.11
C GLN A 126 -10.30 -14.01 2.44
N GLY A 127 -11.05 -12.95 2.08
CA GLY A 127 -10.61 -11.55 2.24
C GLY A 127 -9.58 -11.07 1.21
N LYS A 128 -9.11 -11.94 0.30
CA LYS A 128 -8.12 -11.62 -0.74
C LYS A 128 -8.65 -11.67 -2.16
N VAL A 129 -9.92 -12.03 -2.33
CA VAL A 129 -10.58 -12.13 -3.64
C VAL A 129 -12.03 -11.68 -3.54
N TRP A 130 -12.55 -11.12 -4.62
CA TRP A 130 -13.98 -10.93 -4.80
C TRP A 130 -14.62 -12.25 -5.25
N HIS A 131 -15.46 -12.83 -4.41
CA HIS A 131 -16.12 -14.11 -4.70
C HIS A 131 -17.42 -13.87 -5.48
N VAL A 132 -17.47 -14.34 -6.72
CA VAL A 132 -18.65 -14.27 -7.60
C VAL A 132 -19.11 -15.68 -7.89
N LYS A 133 -20.34 -16.02 -7.45
CA LYS A 133 -20.93 -17.36 -7.59
C LYS A 133 -21.53 -17.62 -8.96
N LYS A 134 -22.06 -16.57 -9.63
CA LYS A 134 -22.63 -16.68 -10.98
C LYS A 134 -21.52 -16.81 -11.99
N PRO A 135 -21.66 -17.63 -13.04
CA PRO A 135 -20.70 -17.67 -14.12
C PRO A 135 -20.45 -16.28 -14.71
N LEU A 136 -19.20 -15.96 -14.95
CA LEU A 136 -18.75 -14.75 -15.62
C LEU A 136 -18.16 -15.13 -16.97
N ASP A 137 -18.43 -14.30 -17.96
CA ASP A 137 -17.79 -14.36 -19.28
C ASP A 137 -16.52 -13.50 -19.24
N ALA A 138 -15.38 -14.14 -19.04
CA ALA A 138 -14.09 -13.46 -18.92
C ALA A 138 -13.67 -12.81 -20.25
N ASP A 139 -14.03 -13.38 -21.39
CA ASP A 139 -13.69 -12.84 -22.71
C ASP A 139 -14.50 -11.57 -23.00
N ALA A 140 -15.81 -11.60 -22.70
CA ALA A 140 -16.66 -10.42 -22.81
C ALA A 140 -16.18 -9.30 -21.83
N MET A 141 -15.79 -9.65 -20.60
CA MET A 141 -15.22 -8.69 -19.64
C MET A 141 -13.92 -8.08 -20.16
N HIS A 142 -13.04 -8.92 -20.73
CA HIS A 142 -11.78 -8.44 -21.32
C HIS A 142 -12.04 -7.49 -22.47
N ALA A 143 -12.94 -7.86 -23.41
CA ALA A 143 -13.30 -7.03 -24.54
C ALA A 143 -13.86 -5.67 -24.09
N ALA A 144 -14.76 -5.65 -23.10
CA ALA A 144 -15.31 -4.42 -22.56
C ALA A 144 -14.24 -3.55 -21.88
N ALA A 145 -13.29 -4.16 -21.17
CA ALA A 145 -12.21 -3.45 -20.48
C ALA A 145 -11.24 -2.75 -21.44
N GLN A 146 -11.16 -3.16 -22.70
CA GLN A 146 -10.33 -2.48 -23.71
C GLN A 146 -10.77 -1.04 -23.95
N GLY A 147 -12.05 -0.72 -23.77
CA GLY A 147 -12.55 0.65 -23.81
C GLY A 147 -12.03 1.58 -22.71
N LEU A 148 -11.40 1.03 -21.68
CA LEU A 148 -10.80 1.79 -20.56
C LEU A 148 -9.29 2.01 -20.74
N VAL A 149 -8.70 1.41 -21.78
CA VAL A 149 -7.26 1.55 -22.05
C VAL A 149 -6.99 2.87 -22.75
N GLY A 150 -6.04 3.65 -22.23
CA GLY A 150 -5.64 4.93 -22.79
C GLY A 150 -5.88 6.11 -21.84
N LEU A 151 -5.88 7.31 -22.39
CA LEU A 151 -6.14 8.55 -21.66
C LEU A 151 -7.64 8.88 -21.75
N HIS A 152 -8.33 8.74 -20.64
CA HIS A 152 -9.76 9.00 -20.53
C HIS A 152 -10.07 9.91 -19.34
N ASP A 153 -11.19 10.64 -19.43
CA ASP A 153 -11.75 11.37 -18.31
C ASP A 153 -12.61 10.43 -17.44
N PHE A 154 -12.12 10.09 -16.26
CA PHE A 154 -12.80 9.25 -15.27
C PHE A 154 -13.48 10.07 -14.16
N THR A 155 -13.71 11.38 -14.34
CA THR A 155 -14.31 12.25 -13.29
C THR A 155 -15.65 11.73 -12.78
N THR A 156 -16.47 11.10 -13.62
CA THR A 156 -17.75 10.48 -13.23
C THR A 156 -17.59 9.37 -12.17
N PHE A 157 -16.43 8.74 -12.12
CA PHE A 157 -16.11 7.67 -11.14
C PHE A 157 -15.36 8.18 -9.90
N ARG A 158 -15.12 9.50 -9.81
CA ARG A 158 -14.44 10.10 -8.64
C ARG A 158 -15.38 10.24 -7.46
N ASP A 159 -14.83 10.05 -6.26
CA ASP A 159 -15.48 10.48 -5.03
C ASP A 159 -15.70 12.00 -5.04
N LEU A 160 -16.86 12.45 -4.58
CA LEU A 160 -17.21 13.89 -4.50
C LEU A 160 -16.24 14.69 -3.61
N GLN A 161 -15.58 14.04 -2.65
CA GLN A 161 -14.59 14.67 -1.76
C GLN A 161 -13.15 14.59 -2.30
N CYS A 162 -12.94 14.01 -3.48
CA CYS A 162 -11.62 13.87 -4.07
C CYS A 162 -11.07 15.24 -4.52
N GLN A 163 -9.99 15.70 -3.90
CA GLN A 163 -9.32 16.96 -4.20
C GLN A 163 -8.20 16.84 -5.26
N SER A 164 -7.99 15.65 -5.85
CA SER A 164 -7.01 15.49 -6.93
C SER A 164 -7.50 16.20 -8.20
N LYS A 165 -6.63 16.98 -8.80
CA LYS A 165 -6.85 17.59 -10.13
C LYS A 165 -6.40 16.62 -11.20
#